data_f76a5880976a212951324291704f44f0
#
_entry.id   f76a5880976a212951324291704f44f0
#
_cell.length_a   1.000
_cell.length_b   1.000
_cell.length_c   1.000
_cell.angle_alpha   90.00
_cell.angle_beta   90.00
_cell.angle_gamma   90.00
#
_symmetry.space_group_name_H-M   'P 1'
#
loop_
_entity.id
_entity.type
_entity.pdbx_description
1 polymer ?
#
loop_
_entity_poly.entity_id
_entity_poly.type
_entity_poly.pdbx_seq_one_letter_code
_entity_poly.pdbx_strand_id
1 'polypeptide(L)'
;VKIAPSPKWMRERLRAMGVRPINNIVDITNYVMLEYGQPMHAFDYRYVKGGHIIVRRAEEGEELTTLDGNVRKLTANHLVIADDTRAVGLAGIMGGLNSEIVADTTDVVFESACFDGTCIRKGALALGMRTEASAKFEKGLDPMNTLPAVQRACELVELLGAGEVVDGVIDILNFVPQPRILTLEPDKINALLGTEISAAEMTAILKKLDFQVEGDQVTVPSWRGDVVGMADLAEEVARFHGYNKIPSTLVRGET
;
A
#
# COMPACT_ATOMS: atom_id res chain seq x y z
N VAL A 1 -3.93 11.56 -22.31
CA VAL A 1 -2.55 11.03 -22.24
C VAL A 1 -2.04 10.64 -23.62
N LYS A 2 -0.72 10.47 -23.74
CA LYS A 2 -0.05 9.93 -24.93
C LYS A 2 0.85 8.79 -24.49
N ILE A 3 0.55 7.58 -24.94
CA ILE A 3 1.31 6.38 -24.58
C ILE A 3 2.65 6.38 -25.32
N ALA A 4 3.72 6.21 -24.58
CA ALA A 4 5.10 6.18 -25.08
C ALA A 4 6.00 5.39 -24.11
N PRO A 5 7.21 5.00 -24.52
CA PRO A 5 8.19 4.45 -23.59
C PRO A 5 8.55 5.47 -22.50
N SER A 6 8.68 5.01 -21.27
CA SER A 6 9.17 5.84 -20.17
C SER A 6 10.59 6.34 -20.40
N PRO A 7 11.01 7.45 -19.80
CA PRO A 7 12.37 7.96 -19.91
C PRO A 7 13.39 6.94 -19.36
N LYS A 8 14.62 7.05 -19.82
CA LYS A 8 15.69 6.10 -19.49
C LYS A 8 15.87 5.93 -17.98
N TRP A 9 15.90 7.03 -17.23
CA TRP A 9 16.11 7.01 -15.79
C TRP A 9 15.04 6.20 -15.04
N MET A 10 13.75 6.33 -15.43
CA MET A 10 12.65 5.57 -14.81
C MET A 10 12.75 4.09 -15.14
N ARG A 11 13.01 3.76 -16.39
CA ARG A 11 13.19 2.37 -16.85
C ARG A 11 14.35 1.66 -16.15
N GLU A 12 15.45 2.37 -15.91
CA GLU A 12 16.63 1.84 -15.21
C GLU A 12 16.32 1.57 -13.73
N ARG A 13 15.62 2.49 -13.06
CA ARG A 13 15.19 2.31 -11.65
C ARG A 13 14.22 1.15 -11.50
N LEU A 14 13.22 1.05 -12.39
CA LEU A 14 12.28 -0.08 -12.38
C LEU A 14 13.00 -1.42 -12.57
N ARG A 15 13.92 -1.52 -13.53
CA ARG A 15 14.71 -2.74 -13.76
C ARG A 15 15.59 -3.09 -12.56
N ALA A 16 16.19 -2.11 -11.90
CA ALA A 16 17.01 -2.33 -10.71
C ALA A 16 16.19 -2.93 -9.56
N MET A 17 14.87 -2.68 -9.54
CA MET A 17 13.92 -3.26 -8.58
C MET A 17 13.23 -4.52 -9.11
N GLY A 18 13.67 -5.08 -10.23
CA GLY A 18 13.11 -6.30 -10.83
C GLY A 18 11.81 -6.08 -11.60
N VAL A 19 11.37 -4.84 -11.82
CA VAL A 19 10.15 -4.52 -12.56
C VAL A 19 10.47 -4.28 -14.04
N ARG A 20 9.76 -4.98 -14.93
CA ARG A 20 9.88 -4.79 -16.37
C ARG A 20 9.13 -3.55 -16.83
N PRO A 21 9.80 -2.54 -17.42
CA PRO A 21 9.11 -1.39 -18.01
C PRO A 21 8.22 -1.79 -19.18
N ILE A 22 7.05 -1.17 -19.29
CA ILE A 22 6.03 -1.44 -20.32
C ILE A 22 5.78 -0.17 -21.13
N ASN A 23 5.13 0.82 -20.54
CA ASN A 23 4.87 2.14 -21.11
C ASN A 23 4.81 3.19 -19.99
N ASN A 24 4.81 4.47 -20.36
CA ASN A 24 4.87 5.58 -19.39
C ASN A 24 3.79 5.52 -18.31
N ILE A 25 2.55 5.19 -18.65
CA ILE A 25 1.44 5.16 -17.68
C ILE A 25 1.57 3.97 -16.72
N VAL A 26 1.79 2.76 -17.24
CA VAL A 26 1.99 1.56 -16.41
C VAL A 26 3.26 1.67 -15.57
N ASP A 27 4.32 2.24 -16.14
CA ASP A 27 5.59 2.45 -15.43
C ASP A 27 5.45 3.48 -14.30
N ILE A 28 4.61 4.52 -14.48
CA ILE A 28 4.26 5.47 -13.41
C ILE A 28 3.60 4.74 -12.25
N THR A 29 2.60 3.89 -12.49
CA THR A 29 1.93 3.16 -11.40
C THR A 29 2.89 2.25 -10.64
N ASN A 30 3.76 1.54 -11.36
CA ASN A 30 4.80 0.70 -10.75
C ASN A 30 5.86 1.54 -10.00
N TYR A 31 6.24 2.70 -10.55
CA TYR A 31 7.20 3.58 -9.91
C TYR A 31 6.65 4.14 -8.58
N VAL A 32 5.41 4.60 -8.57
CA VAL A 32 4.74 5.08 -7.36
C VAL A 32 4.59 3.95 -6.34
N MET A 33 4.25 2.73 -6.77
CA MET A 33 4.20 1.58 -5.87
C MET A 33 5.55 1.32 -5.18
N LEU A 34 6.67 1.50 -5.88
CA LEU A 34 8.01 1.33 -5.29
C LEU A 34 8.43 2.53 -4.42
N GLU A 35 8.04 3.75 -4.79
CA GLU A 35 8.41 4.99 -4.09
C GLU A 35 7.57 5.20 -2.83
N TYR A 36 6.27 4.95 -2.89
CA TYR A 36 5.29 5.20 -1.82
C TYR A 36 4.81 3.92 -1.11
N GLY A 37 5.15 2.75 -1.63
CA GLY A 37 4.60 1.49 -1.09
C GLY A 37 3.13 1.26 -1.43
N GLN A 38 2.49 2.15 -2.20
CA GLN A 38 1.09 2.13 -2.58
C GLN A 38 0.89 1.52 -3.96
N PRO A 39 0.32 0.29 -4.07
CA PRO A 39 -0.06 -0.24 -5.36
C PRO A 39 -1.14 0.63 -6.01
N MET A 40 -0.97 0.86 -7.29
CA MET A 40 -1.89 1.64 -8.11
C MET A 40 -2.26 0.86 -9.38
N HIS A 41 -3.41 1.19 -9.94
CA HIS A 41 -3.81 0.70 -11.25
C HIS A 41 -4.22 1.87 -12.17
N ALA A 42 -4.14 1.64 -13.47
CA ALA A 42 -4.57 2.57 -14.49
C ALA A 42 -5.53 1.85 -15.45
N PHE A 43 -6.72 2.41 -15.60
CA PHE A 43 -7.73 1.92 -16.54
C PHE A 43 -7.76 2.81 -17.78
N ASP A 44 -7.87 2.21 -18.96
CA ASP A 44 -8.29 2.92 -20.15
C ASP A 44 -9.77 3.29 -20.00
N TYR A 45 -10.06 4.59 -19.89
CA TYR A 45 -11.40 5.07 -19.59
C TYR A 45 -12.44 4.68 -20.66
N ARG A 46 -12.03 4.45 -21.91
CA ARG A 46 -12.93 3.98 -22.99
C ARG A 46 -13.59 2.64 -22.66
N TYR A 47 -12.93 1.83 -21.86
CA TYR A 47 -13.38 0.49 -21.48
C TYR A 47 -14.11 0.44 -20.13
N VAL A 48 -14.24 1.58 -19.45
CA VAL A 48 -15.03 1.71 -18.22
C VAL A 48 -16.46 2.10 -18.60
N LYS A 49 -17.34 1.11 -18.69
CA LYS A 49 -18.72 1.30 -19.12
C LYS A 49 -19.51 2.11 -18.08
N GLY A 50 -20.30 3.09 -18.57
CA GLY A 50 -21.06 4.01 -17.72
C GLY A 50 -20.21 5.07 -17.00
N GLY A 51 -18.86 4.99 -17.08
CA GLY A 51 -17.96 5.93 -16.42
C GLY A 51 -17.89 5.76 -14.90
N HIS A 52 -18.32 4.61 -14.37
CA HIS A 52 -18.30 4.31 -12.94
C HIS A 52 -17.25 3.27 -12.61
N ILE A 53 -16.58 3.46 -11.48
CA ILE A 53 -15.72 2.46 -10.84
C ILE A 53 -16.42 1.99 -9.57
N ILE A 54 -16.76 0.70 -9.53
CA ILE A 54 -17.55 0.08 -8.46
C ILE A 54 -16.71 -1.02 -7.81
N VAL A 55 -16.42 -0.87 -6.53
CA VAL A 55 -15.78 -1.93 -5.74
C VAL A 55 -16.88 -2.81 -5.13
N ARG A 56 -16.93 -4.08 -5.53
CA ARG A 56 -17.94 -5.03 -5.06
C ARG A 56 -17.39 -6.44 -4.90
N ARG A 57 -18.16 -7.30 -4.26
CA ARG A 57 -17.91 -8.74 -4.32
C ARG A 57 -18.23 -9.26 -5.72
N ALA A 58 -17.46 -10.24 -6.19
CA ALA A 58 -17.79 -10.95 -7.41
C ALA A 58 -19.07 -11.74 -7.24
N GLU A 59 -19.78 -11.99 -8.34
CA GLU A 59 -20.89 -12.95 -8.38
C GLU A 59 -20.34 -14.38 -8.42
N GLU A 60 -21.12 -15.33 -7.94
CA GLU A 60 -20.71 -16.74 -7.97
C GLU A 60 -20.59 -17.23 -9.42
N GLY A 61 -19.40 -17.66 -9.80
CA GLY A 61 -19.11 -18.12 -11.16
C GLY A 61 -18.81 -16.99 -12.15
N GLU A 62 -18.77 -15.74 -11.72
CA GLU A 62 -18.32 -14.62 -12.57
C GLU A 62 -16.94 -14.90 -13.15
N GLU A 63 -16.72 -14.58 -14.42
CA GLU A 63 -15.44 -14.79 -15.10
C GLU A 63 -14.77 -13.47 -15.44
N LEU A 64 -13.46 -13.40 -15.20
CA LEU A 64 -12.61 -12.28 -15.57
C LEU A 64 -11.32 -12.80 -16.22
N THR A 65 -10.99 -12.30 -17.40
CA THR A 65 -9.66 -12.50 -17.98
C THR A 65 -8.71 -11.45 -17.41
N THR A 66 -7.70 -11.91 -16.68
CA THR A 66 -6.67 -11.03 -16.08
C THR A 66 -5.57 -10.67 -17.07
N LEU A 67 -4.74 -9.65 -16.75
CA LEU A 67 -3.66 -9.14 -17.62
C LEU A 67 -2.63 -10.19 -18.05
N ASP A 68 -2.54 -11.31 -17.34
CA ASP A 68 -1.72 -12.47 -17.72
C ASP A 68 -2.37 -13.38 -18.78
N GLY A 69 -3.55 -13.00 -19.29
CA GLY A 69 -4.30 -13.71 -20.32
C GLY A 69 -5.10 -14.91 -19.83
N ASN A 70 -5.10 -15.17 -18.51
CA ASN A 70 -5.82 -16.31 -17.95
C ASN A 70 -7.27 -15.95 -17.56
N VAL A 71 -8.22 -16.81 -17.89
CA VAL A 71 -9.61 -16.70 -17.42
C VAL A 71 -9.68 -17.18 -15.97
N ARG A 72 -10.19 -16.33 -15.10
CA ARG A 72 -10.38 -16.63 -13.67
C ARG A 72 -11.85 -16.76 -13.38
N LYS A 73 -12.25 -17.90 -12.82
CA LYS A 73 -13.60 -18.12 -12.31
C LYS A 73 -13.65 -17.67 -10.85
N LEU A 74 -14.52 -16.72 -10.59
CA LEU A 74 -14.60 -16.04 -9.30
C LEU A 74 -15.70 -16.60 -8.43
N THR A 75 -15.64 -16.30 -7.15
CA THR A 75 -16.67 -16.60 -6.16
C THR A 75 -17.01 -15.33 -5.38
N ALA A 76 -18.07 -15.32 -4.62
CA ALA A 76 -18.48 -14.21 -3.77
C ALA A 76 -17.42 -13.79 -2.71
N ASN A 77 -16.35 -14.59 -2.53
CA ASN A 77 -15.22 -14.23 -1.66
C ASN A 77 -14.19 -13.31 -2.31
N HIS A 78 -14.23 -13.17 -3.64
CA HIS A 78 -13.30 -12.28 -4.35
C HIS A 78 -13.84 -10.85 -4.38
N LEU A 79 -12.94 -9.88 -4.21
CA LEU A 79 -13.24 -8.47 -4.41
C LEU A 79 -12.85 -8.09 -5.84
N VAL A 80 -13.74 -7.40 -6.54
CA VAL A 80 -13.52 -6.94 -7.90
C VAL A 80 -13.68 -5.43 -8.00
N ILE A 81 -12.96 -4.85 -8.94
CA ILE A 81 -13.26 -3.54 -9.50
C ILE A 81 -14.16 -3.80 -10.70
N ALA A 82 -15.30 -3.16 -10.75
CA ALA A 82 -16.30 -3.32 -11.81
C ALA A 82 -16.67 -1.97 -12.40
N ASP A 83 -17.18 -2.01 -13.61
CA ASP A 83 -17.96 -0.93 -14.20
C ASP A 83 -19.48 -1.23 -14.06
N ASP A 84 -20.33 -0.49 -14.75
CA ASP A 84 -21.79 -0.70 -14.70
C ASP A 84 -22.24 -2.08 -15.23
N THR A 85 -21.37 -2.82 -15.92
CA THR A 85 -21.74 -4.03 -16.66
C THR A 85 -20.98 -5.28 -16.26
N ARG A 86 -19.72 -5.15 -15.83
CA ARG A 86 -18.82 -6.28 -15.61
C ARG A 86 -17.65 -5.96 -14.70
N ALA A 87 -16.94 -6.99 -14.24
CA ALA A 87 -15.65 -6.83 -13.59
C ALA A 87 -14.58 -6.37 -14.61
N VAL A 88 -13.76 -5.41 -14.20
CA VAL A 88 -12.63 -4.85 -14.96
C VAL A 88 -11.29 -5.08 -14.27
N GLY A 89 -11.29 -5.65 -13.06
CA GLY A 89 -10.08 -6.02 -12.34
C GLY A 89 -10.36 -6.82 -11.07
N LEU A 90 -9.38 -7.58 -10.63
CA LEU A 90 -9.33 -8.18 -9.29
C LEU A 90 -8.73 -7.14 -8.35
N ALA A 91 -9.54 -6.63 -7.42
CA ALA A 91 -9.13 -5.59 -6.48
C ALA A 91 -7.87 -6.00 -5.71
N GLY A 92 -6.84 -5.18 -5.78
CA GLY A 92 -5.57 -5.39 -5.08
C GLY A 92 -4.75 -6.60 -5.51
N ILE A 93 -5.14 -7.30 -6.59
CA ILE A 93 -4.42 -8.49 -7.09
C ILE A 93 -3.91 -8.24 -8.51
N MET A 94 -4.80 -8.07 -9.48
CA MET A 94 -4.41 -7.89 -10.90
C MET A 94 -5.53 -7.25 -11.72
N GLY A 95 -5.18 -6.33 -12.60
CA GLY A 95 -6.13 -5.71 -13.53
C GLY A 95 -6.73 -6.72 -14.52
N GLY A 96 -7.86 -6.36 -15.10
CA GLY A 96 -8.50 -7.09 -16.19
C GLY A 96 -7.90 -6.72 -17.55
N LEU A 97 -7.80 -7.71 -18.43
CA LEU A 97 -7.35 -7.50 -19.82
C LEU A 97 -8.31 -6.57 -20.59
N ASN A 98 -9.57 -6.56 -20.17
CA ASN A 98 -10.65 -5.79 -20.80
C ASN A 98 -10.64 -4.28 -20.50
N SER A 99 -9.68 -3.79 -19.71
CA SER A 99 -9.48 -2.36 -19.37
C SER A 99 -8.01 -1.95 -19.42
N GLU A 100 -7.19 -2.76 -20.09
CA GLU A 100 -5.74 -2.57 -20.21
C GLU A 100 -5.40 -1.26 -20.95
N ILE A 101 -4.30 -0.63 -20.53
CA ILE A 101 -3.69 0.51 -21.23
C ILE A 101 -3.03 0.02 -22.51
N VAL A 102 -3.54 0.45 -23.65
CA VAL A 102 -3.04 0.09 -24.99
C VAL A 102 -2.39 1.28 -25.69
N ALA A 103 -1.75 1.03 -26.84
CA ALA A 103 -0.93 2.04 -27.52
C ALA A 103 -1.70 3.31 -27.97
N ASP A 104 -3.01 3.19 -28.17
CA ASP A 104 -3.90 4.28 -28.61
C ASP A 104 -4.79 4.81 -27.46
N THR A 105 -4.50 4.47 -26.21
CA THR A 105 -5.20 5.02 -25.04
C THR A 105 -4.99 6.54 -24.97
N THR A 106 -6.09 7.28 -24.82
CA THR A 106 -6.09 8.75 -24.71
C THR A 106 -6.53 9.24 -23.34
N ASP A 107 -7.42 8.51 -22.68
CA ASP A 107 -8.00 8.90 -21.40
C ASP A 107 -7.80 7.79 -20.38
N VAL A 108 -7.28 8.14 -19.21
CA VAL A 108 -6.87 7.21 -18.16
C VAL A 108 -7.50 7.59 -16.84
N VAL A 109 -7.99 6.59 -16.11
CA VAL A 109 -8.38 6.73 -14.70
C VAL A 109 -7.35 6.00 -13.85
N PHE A 110 -6.73 6.72 -12.90
CA PHE A 110 -5.89 6.11 -11.87
C PHE A 110 -6.72 5.65 -10.68
N GLU A 111 -6.44 4.43 -10.23
CA GLU A 111 -6.91 3.89 -8.96
C GLU A 111 -5.78 3.92 -7.94
N SER A 112 -6.06 4.49 -6.77
CA SER A 112 -5.22 4.40 -5.57
C SER A 112 -6.13 4.05 -4.40
N ALA A 113 -6.09 2.80 -3.95
CA ALA A 113 -7.06 2.28 -3.00
C ALA A 113 -6.38 1.60 -1.80
N CYS A 114 -7.13 1.49 -0.70
CA CYS A 114 -6.77 0.67 0.45
C CYS A 114 -7.86 -0.37 0.67
N PHE A 115 -7.53 -1.65 0.43
CA PHE A 115 -8.44 -2.78 0.60
C PHE A 115 -8.12 -3.54 1.89
N ASP A 116 -9.11 -4.26 2.42
CA ASP A 116 -8.91 -5.18 3.55
C ASP A 116 -7.89 -6.27 3.18
N GLY A 117 -6.75 -6.27 3.86
CA GLY A 117 -5.63 -7.16 3.57
C GLY A 117 -5.98 -8.64 3.72
N THR A 118 -6.88 -8.99 4.64
CA THR A 118 -7.34 -10.36 4.83
C THR A 118 -8.19 -10.82 3.64
N CYS A 119 -9.03 -9.94 3.12
CA CYS A 119 -9.84 -10.20 1.93
C CYS A 119 -8.93 -10.45 0.72
N ILE A 120 -7.96 -9.56 0.48
CA ILE A 120 -7.03 -9.70 -0.65
C ILE A 120 -6.20 -10.97 -0.53
N ARG A 121 -5.66 -11.28 0.66
CA ARG A 121 -4.89 -12.51 0.90
C ARG A 121 -5.71 -13.77 0.60
N LYS A 122 -6.95 -13.85 1.08
CA LYS A 122 -7.83 -15.00 0.83
C LYS A 122 -8.17 -15.13 -0.65
N GLY A 123 -8.48 -14.02 -1.34
CA GLY A 123 -8.78 -14.01 -2.76
C GLY A 123 -7.57 -14.44 -3.61
N ALA A 124 -6.40 -13.89 -3.33
CA ALA A 124 -5.17 -14.24 -4.03
C ALA A 124 -4.80 -15.73 -3.84
N LEU A 125 -4.92 -16.24 -2.62
CA LEU A 125 -4.65 -17.64 -2.31
C LEU A 125 -5.64 -18.60 -3.04
N ALA A 126 -6.92 -18.27 -3.05
CA ALA A 126 -7.95 -19.09 -3.71
C ALA A 126 -7.73 -19.19 -5.23
N LEU A 127 -7.17 -18.16 -5.86
CA LEU A 127 -6.82 -18.14 -7.29
C LEU A 127 -5.42 -18.66 -7.59
N GLY A 128 -4.63 -19.02 -6.56
CA GLY A 128 -3.23 -19.40 -6.72
C GLY A 128 -2.35 -18.24 -7.26
N MET A 129 -2.75 -16.99 -7.01
CA MET A 129 -2.09 -15.80 -7.52
C MET A 129 -1.37 -15.06 -6.39
N ARG A 130 -0.10 -14.75 -6.61
CA ARG A 130 0.65 -13.84 -5.73
C ARG A 130 1.34 -12.80 -6.59
N THR A 131 0.93 -11.55 -6.43
CA THR A 131 1.49 -10.40 -7.15
C THR A 131 2.18 -9.46 -6.17
N GLU A 132 3.00 -8.52 -6.67
CA GLU A 132 3.60 -7.47 -5.86
C GLU A 132 2.52 -6.63 -5.16
N ALA A 133 1.42 -6.33 -5.83
CA ALA A 133 0.29 -5.61 -5.25
C ALA A 133 -0.35 -6.41 -4.11
N SER A 134 -0.74 -7.68 -4.35
CA SER A 134 -1.39 -8.50 -3.31
C SER A 134 -0.50 -8.72 -2.09
N ALA A 135 0.83 -8.86 -2.29
CA ALA A 135 1.81 -8.99 -1.21
C ALA A 135 1.91 -7.74 -0.33
N LYS A 136 1.63 -6.55 -0.88
CA LYS A 136 1.57 -5.31 -0.10
C LYS A 136 0.22 -5.15 0.60
N PHE A 137 -0.89 -5.38 -0.10
CA PHE A 137 -2.22 -5.30 0.49
C PHE A 137 -2.42 -6.28 1.65
N GLU A 138 -1.94 -7.53 1.53
CA GLU A 138 -2.11 -8.54 2.58
C GLU A 138 -1.48 -8.17 3.93
N LYS A 139 -0.47 -7.30 3.91
CA LYS A 139 0.22 -6.80 5.12
C LYS A 139 -0.43 -5.57 5.73
N GLY A 140 -1.46 -5.03 5.09
CA GLY A 140 -2.08 -3.77 5.47
C GLY A 140 -1.32 -2.56 4.90
N LEU A 141 -2.07 -1.68 4.28
CA LEU A 141 -1.57 -0.40 3.76
C LEU A 141 -2.16 0.75 4.59
N ASP A 142 -1.47 1.87 4.58
CA ASP A 142 -1.96 3.09 5.19
C ASP A 142 -3.04 3.73 4.29
N PRO A 143 -4.31 3.82 4.72
CA PRO A 143 -5.35 4.46 3.92
C PRO A 143 -5.08 5.95 3.67
N MET A 144 -4.28 6.62 4.53
CA MET A 144 -3.92 8.02 4.35
C MET A 144 -2.88 8.24 3.24
N ASN A 145 -2.23 7.16 2.76
CA ASN A 145 -1.24 7.22 1.70
C ASN A 145 -1.84 7.17 0.28
N THR A 146 -3.12 6.84 0.14
CA THR A 146 -3.79 6.70 -1.17
C THR A 146 -3.81 8.02 -1.95
N LEU A 147 -4.16 9.12 -1.30
CA LEU A 147 -4.22 10.45 -1.94
C LEU A 147 -2.81 10.97 -2.30
N PRO A 148 -1.80 10.99 -1.42
CA PRO A 148 -0.43 11.36 -1.80
C PRO A 148 0.12 10.53 -2.97
N ALA A 149 -0.16 9.23 -3.01
CA ALA A 149 0.30 8.37 -4.08
C ALA A 149 -0.33 8.72 -5.44
N VAL A 150 -1.65 8.96 -5.51
CA VAL A 150 -2.28 9.36 -6.76
C VAL A 150 -1.85 10.76 -7.21
N GLN A 151 -1.64 11.68 -6.28
CA GLN A 151 -1.08 13.00 -6.57
C GLN A 151 0.33 12.87 -7.18
N ARG A 152 1.16 11.98 -6.63
CA ARG A 152 2.49 11.70 -7.19
C ARG A 152 2.42 11.10 -8.60
N ALA A 153 1.47 10.22 -8.87
CA ALA A 153 1.26 9.68 -10.21
C ALA A 153 0.85 10.78 -11.20
N CYS A 154 -0.05 11.67 -10.81
CA CYS A 154 -0.45 12.84 -11.60
C CYS A 154 0.73 13.78 -11.88
N GLU A 155 1.54 14.10 -10.86
CA GLU A 155 2.76 14.89 -11.02
C GLU A 155 3.73 14.25 -12.03
N LEU A 156 3.88 12.92 -11.97
CA LEU A 156 4.75 12.20 -12.92
C LEU A 156 4.18 12.23 -14.35
N VAL A 157 2.86 12.17 -14.53
CA VAL A 157 2.24 12.33 -15.87
C VAL A 157 2.63 13.65 -16.49
N GLU A 158 2.53 14.75 -15.75
CA GLU A 158 2.90 16.08 -16.22
C GLU A 158 4.41 16.24 -16.41
N LEU A 159 5.20 15.83 -15.42
CA LEU A 159 6.67 15.90 -15.46
C LEU A 159 7.27 15.16 -16.66
N LEU A 160 6.66 14.04 -17.05
CA LEU A 160 7.10 13.25 -18.21
C LEU A 160 6.51 13.74 -19.55
N GLY A 161 5.64 14.74 -19.53
CA GLY A 161 4.89 15.17 -20.71
C GLY A 161 4.02 14.03 -21.28
N ALA A 162 3.55 13.12 -20.41
CA ALA A 162 2.75 11.98 -20.79
C ALA A 162 1.27 12.33 -21.01
N GLY A 163 0.83 13.48 -20.52
CA GLY A 163 -0.55 13.95 -20.65
C GLY A 163 -0.84 15.18 -19.82
N GLU A 164 -2.10 15.54 -19.76
CA GLU A 164 -2.65 16.59 -18.91
C GLU A 164 -3.53 15.97 -17.83
N VAL A 165 -3.42 16.45 -16.60
CA VAL A 165 -4.25 16.01 -15.48
C VAL A 165 -5.54 16.83 -15.48
N VAL A 166 -6.68 16.15 -15.47
CA VAL A 166 -7.98 16.80 -15.34
C VAL A 166 -8.21 17.15 -13.87
N ASP A 167 -8.72 18.36 -13.62
CA ASP A 167 -9.03 18.82 -12.27
C ASP A 167 -10.07 17.95 -11.58
N GLY A 168 -9.86 17.75 -10.28
CA GLY A 168 -10.77 17.04 -9.40
C GLY A 168 -10.26 15.63 -9.02
N VAL A 169 -10.61 15.22 -7.81
CA VAL A 169 -10.33 13.91 -7.24
C VAL A 169 -11.63 13.33 -6.71
N ILE A 170 -11.92 12.08 -7.04
CA ILE A 170 -13.00 11.31 -6.40
C ILE A 170 -12.39 10.54 -5.26
N ASP A 171 -12.62 10.98 -4.04
CA ASP A 171 -12.13 10.32 -2.83
C ASP A 171 -13.32 9.77 -2.03
N ILE A 172 -13.38 8.44 -1.91
CA ILE A 172 -14.44 7.73 -1.18
C ILE A 172 -13.82 7.10 0.05
N LEU A 173 -14.00 7.75 1.18
CA LEU A 173 -13.51 7.31 2.48
C LEU A 173 -14.64 6.63 3.27
N ASN A 174 -14.67 5.29 3.28
CA ASN A 174 -15.69 4.51 3.97
C ASN A 174 -15.50 4.50 5.50
N PHE A 175 -14.34 4.88 5.98
CA PHE A 175 -14.03 5.05 7.41
C PHE A 175 -12.94 6.10 7.58
N VAL A 176 -12.97 6.81 8.69
CA VAL A 176 -11.90 7.75 9.07
C VAL A 176 -10.97 7.02 10.03
N PRO A 177 -9.72 6.77 9.65
CA PRO A 177 -8.75 6.16 10.57
C PRO A 177 -8.60 7.03 11.82
N GLN A 178 -8.77 6.41 12.99
CA GLN A 178 -8.53 7.10 14.25
C GLN A 178 -7.07 6.97 14.63
N PRO A 179 -6.41 8.04 15.06
CA PRO A 179 -5.05 7.97 15.56
C PRO A 179 -4.96 6.97 16.72
N ARG A 180 -3.99 6.06 16.67
CA ARG A 180 -3.71 5.16 17.79
C ARG A 180 -2.83 5.91 18.78
N ILE A 181 -3.30 6.01 20.03
CA ILE A 181 -2.56 6.65 21.12
C ILE A 181 -2.18 5.56 22.13
N LEU A 182 -0.90 5.48 22.44
CA LEU A 182 -0.32 4.58 23.43
C LEU A 182 0.27 5.37 24.59
N THR A 183 0.38 4.76 25.76
CA THR A 183 1.06 5.38 26.90
C THR A 183 2.53 4.97 26.92
N LEU A 184 3.44 5.93 26.99
CA LEU A 184 4.86 5.68 27.24
C LEU A 184 5.06 5.37 28.72
N GLU A 185 5.48 4.15 29.02
CA GLU A 185 5.72 3.67 30.39
C GLU A 185 7.20 3.31 30.57
N PRO A 186 8.09 4.30 30.84
CA PRO A 186 9.54 4.10 30.83
C PRO A 186 10.01 2.99 31.77
N ASP A 187 9.41 2.90 32.96
CA ASP A 187 9.80 1.89 33.94
C ASP A 187 9.47 0.46 33.45
N LYS A 188 8.31 0.28 32.80
CA LYS A 188 7.93 -1.02 32.23
C LYS A 188 8.79 -1.37 31.02
N ILE A 189 9.11 -0.40 30.17
CA ILE A 189 10.00 -0.59 29.02
C ILE A 189 11.39 -1.01 29.52
N ASN A 190 11.94 -0.31 30.50
CA ASN A 190 13.23 -0.65 31.09
C ASN A 190 13.22 -2.05 31.74
N ALA A 191 12.15 -2.38 32.47
CA ALA A 191 12.00 -3.71 33.06
C ALA A 191 11.94 -4.82 31.98
N LEU A 192 11.25 -4.57 30.86
CA LEU A 192 11.18 -5.51 29.74
C LEU A 192 12.53 -5.67 29.02
N LEU A 193 13.26 -4.59 28.81
CA LEU A 193 14.52 -4.59 28.08
C LEU A 193 15.75 -4.91 28.95
N GLY A 194 15.62 -4.83 30.28
CA GLY A 194 16.76 -4.94 31.20
C GLY A 194 17.72 -3.75 31.11
N THR A 195 17.17 -2.53 30.92
CA THR A 195 17.93 -1.29 30.70
C THR A 195 17.54 -0.20 31.69
N GLU A 196 18.27 0.92 31.65
CA GLU A 196 17.99 2.14 32.42
C GLU A 196 17.93 3.38 31.51
N ILE A 197 17.21 3.25 30.37
CA ILE A 197 17.04 4.33 29.39
C ILE A 197 16.12 5.39 29.99
N SER A 198 16.50 6.66 29.92
CA SER A 198 15.68 7.76 30.45
C SER A 198 14.43 7.98 29.58
N ALA A 199 13.34 8.48 30.20
CA ALA A 199 12.12 8.88 29.48
C ALA A 199 12.41 9.91 28.40
N ALA A 200 13.35 10.81 28.65
CA ALA A 200 13.76 11.84 27.68
C ALA A 200 14.44 11.22 26.43
N GLU A 201 15.29 10.22 26.62
CA GLU A 201 15.92 9.48 25.52
C GLU A 201 14.91 8.65 24.74
N MET A 202 13.98 7.94 25.41
CA MET A 202 12.90 7.22 24.76
C MET A 202 12.04 8.15 23.90
N THR A 203 11.64 9.30 24.47
CA THR A 203 10.89 10.32 23.74
C THR A 203 11.67 10.85 22.53
N ALA A 204 12.96 11.10 22.67
CA ALA A 204 13.79 11.57 21.56
C ALA A 204 13.92 10.52 20.43
N ILE A 205 14.01 9.25 20.78
CA ILE A 205 14.01 8.14 19.82
C ILE A 205 12.69 8.10 19.07
N LEU A 206 11.56 8.06 19.78
CA LEU A 206 10.24 7.97 19.18
C LEU A 206 9.94 9.15 18.27
N LYS A 207 10.30 10.37 18.68
CA LYS A 207 10.15 11.58 17.83
C LYS A 207 10.97 11.53 16.53
N LYS A 208 12.14 10.90 16.52
CA LYS A 208 12.93 10.68 15.31
C LYS A 208 12.31 9.67 14.36
N LEU A 209 11.38 8.86 14.85
CA LEU A 209 10.60 7.88 14.08
C LEU A 209 9.21 8.41 13.73
N ASP A 210 9.00 9.72 13.79
CA ASP A 210 7.77 10.43 13.48
C ASP A 210 6.59 10.13 14.43
N PHE A 211 6.83 9.51 15.59
CA PHE A 211 5.82 9.44 16.64
C PHE A 211 5.64 10.84 17.27
N GLN A 212 4.41 11.26 17.45
CA GLN A 212 4.12 12.47 18.21
C GLN A 212 4.06 12.10 19.69
N VAL A 213 4.87 12.76 20.53
CA VAL A 213 4.93 12.47 21.97
C VAL A 213 4.63 13.75 22.76
N GLU A 214 3.53 13.69 23.52
CA GLU A 214 3.04 14.77 24.39
C GLU A 214 2.85 14.23 25.81
N GLY A 215 3.75 14.61 26.72
CA GLY A 215 3.80 14.02 28.05
C GLY A 215 4.12 12.53 27.99
N ASP A 216 3.20 11.70 28.45
CA ASP A 216 3.26 10.24 28.39
C ASP A 216 2.46 9.65 27.21
N GLN A 217 1.77 10.47 26.43
CA GLN A 217 0.98 10.02 25.29
C GLN A 217 1.81 9.98 24.02
N VAL A 218 1.75 8.86 23.33
CA VAL A 218 2.45 8.58 22.07
C VAL A 218 1.42 8.33 20.99
N THR A 219 1.28 9.27 20.06
CA THR A 219 0.45 9.07 18.87
C THR A 219 1.27 8.32 17.81
N VAL A 220 0.78 7.16 17.43
CA VAL A 220 1.40 6.29 16.43
C VAL A 220 1.11 6.82 15.04
N PRO A 221 2.13 6.95 14.16
CA PRO A 221 1.91 7.32 12.76
C PRO A 221 0.98 6.34 12.04
N SER A 222 0.15 6.82 11.10
CA SER A 222 -0.86 6.01 10.42
C SER A 222 -0.26 4.82 9.64
N TRP A 223 0.96 4.96 9.13
CA TRP A 223 1.68 3.90 8.40
C TRP A 223 2.30 2.83 9.30
N ARG A 224 2.35 3.04 10.63
CA ARG A 224 2.85 2.06 11.61
C ARG A 224 1.71 1.21 12.16
N GLY A 225 1.04 0.47 11.28
CA GLY A 225 -0.03 -0.45 11.67
C GLY A 225 0.42 -1.60 12.59
N ASP A 226 1.71 -1.86 12.63
CA ASP A 226 2.40 -2.86 13.46
C ASP A 226 2.50 -2.45 14.94
N VAL A 227 2.56 -1.15 15.24
CA VAL A 227 2.71 -0.66 16.62
C VAL A 227 1.34 -0.59 17.29
N VAL A 228 1.04 -1.56 18.14
CA VAL A 228 -0.28 -1.72 18.77
C VAL A 228 -0.25 -1.65 20.30
N GLY A 229 0.93 -1.74 20.92
CA GLY A 229 1.06 -1.76 22.36
C GLY A 229 2.43 -1.30 22.89
N MET A 230 2.59 -1.36 24.21
CA MET A 230 3.83 -0.95 24.89
C MET A 230 5.06 -1.76 24.44
N ALA A 231 4.89 -3.05 24.17
CA ALA A 231 5.99 -3.91 23.74
C ALA A 231 6.57 -3.46 22.38
N ASP A 232 5.71 -2.93 21.47
CA ASP A 232 6.15 -2.43 20.18
C ASP A 232 6.91 -1.10 20.32
N LEU A 233 6.47 -0.24 21.28
CA LEU A 233 7.25 0.96 21.63
C LEU A 233 8.61 0.58 22.25
N ALA A 234 8.65 -0.46 23.08
CA ALA A 234 9.90 -0.96 23.65
C ALA A 234 10.85 -1.49 22.56
N GLU A 235 10.32 -2.19 21.55
CA GLU A 235 11.11 -2.64 20.39
C GLU A 235 11.75 -1.46 19.66
N GLU A 236 10.97 -0.42 19.35
CA GLU A 236 11.49 0.77 18.69
C GLU A 236 12.58 1.47 19.51
N VAL A 237 12.38 1.60 20.81
CA VAL A 237 13.37 2.15 21.74
C VAL A 237 14.62 1.30 21.72
N ALA A 238 14.51 -0.02 21.86
CA ALA A 238 15.64 -0.95 21.89
C ALA A 238 16.44 -0.91 20.59
N ARG A 239 15.76 -0.90 19.45
CA ARG A 239 16.37 -0.88 18.12
C ARG A 239 17.23 0.35 17.89
N PHE A 240 16.76 1.53 18.29
CA PHE A 240 17.49 2.79 18.12
C PHE A 240 18.45 3.13 19.25
N HIS A 241 18.19 2.63 20.48
CA HIS A 241 19.20 2.65 21.54
C HIS A 241 20.42 1.79 21.15
N GLY A 242 20.17 0.67 20.49
CA GLY A 242 21.12 -0.30 19.98
C GLY A 242 21.12 -1.60 20.79
N TYR A 243 20.74 -2.70 20.17
CA TYR A 243 20.68 -4.02 20.79
C TYR A 243 22.01 -4.48 21.44
N ASN A 244 23.14 -4.05 20.88
CA ASN A 244 24.48 -4.34 21.41
C ASN A 244 24.77 -3.64 22.74
N LYS A 245 23.97 -2.68 23.16
CA LYS A 245 24.08 -2.00 24.46
C LYS A 245 23.22 -2.65 25.53
N ILE A 246 22.31 -3.55 25.15
CA ILE A 246 21.43 -4.25 26.07
C ILE A 246 22.23 -5.39 26.72
N PRO A 247 22.31 -5.45 28.07
CA PRO A 247 23.12 -6.46 28.74
C PRO A 247 22.55 -7.87 28.54
N SER A 248 23.42 -8.83 28.22
CA SER A 248 23.04 -10.24 28.16
C SER A 248 22.99 -10.81 29.58
N THR A 249 21.90 -11.47 29.94
CA THR A 249 21.73 -12.15 31.21
C THR A 249 21.62 -13.66 31.02
N LEU A 250 22.16 -14.43 31.96
CA LEU A 250 21.97 -15.87 31.97
C LEU A 250 20.56 -16.22 32.46
N VAL A 251 19.93 -17.19 31.81
CA VAL A 251 18.64 -17.72 32.25
C VAL A 251 18.82 -18.33 33.65
N ARG A 252 18.02 -17.89 34.61
CA ARG A 252 17.94 -18.46 35.97
C ARG A 252 16.59 -19.16 36.10
N GLY A 253 16.59 -20.42 36.48
CA GLY A 253 15.39 -21.19 36.75
C GLY A 253 15.67 -22.17 37.89
N GLU A 254 14.63 -22.56 38.62
CA GLU A 254 14.70 -23.69 39.53
C GLU A 254 14.72 -24.99 38.72
N THR A 255 15.60 -25.91 39.03
CA THR A 255 15.70 -27.25 38.44
C THR A 255 14.90 -28.26 39.24
#